data_9f790874fdf42955871bb12409ce0862
#
_entry.id   9f790874fdf42955871bb12409ce0862
#
_cell.length_a   1.000
_cell.length_b   1.000
_cell.length_c   1.000
_cell.angle_alpha   90.00
_cell.angle_beta   90.00
_cell.angle_gamma   90.00
#
_symmetry.space_group_name_H-M   'P 1'
#
loop_
_entity.id
_entity.type
_entity.pdbx_description
1 polymer ?
#
loop_
_entity_poly.entity_id
_entity_poly.type
_entity_poly.pdbx_seq_one_letter_code
_entity_poly.pdbx_strand_id
1 'polypeptide(L)'
;MIIAPRFVGLCGTDIQVFRGARRVLASTLGHEGVGVVAEVGEMVEGWPPGDSVVFNPVNPSHPDQMLGYTFDSLFQEKILIPDVRSRNWLIRSIPHDLLSPVGLLIEPVATAIYSHDLVNGPSGDRVAVVVGDGPIALINSIVLRLRGFKQVLLIAGRSPRSRWAVECGYFDAEDVILGQGDVPDSVIGRLNGEFADVAIVCTPGEVVEQVLGDAFGYLKSGGIVDLVSAATPPVVSLEGRDLDVGVIRSRNWCGQPLPGYFELIETKDGNGIRVTSQRGISSSHLSASIELFGTRSGDFEALVTDVVHLTDAPALVSSVVAGRSAGQGVNGQNLTGP
;
A
#
# COMPACT_ATOMS: atom_id res chain seq x y z
N MET A 1 -7.30 -5.13 -26.64
CA MET A 1 -7.17 -6.33 -25.80
C MET A 1 -8.25 -6.32 -24.73
N ILE A 2 -8.85 -7.47 -24.47
CA ILE A 2 -9.81 -7.66 -23.37
C ILE A 2 -9.15 -8.54 -22.31
N ILE A 3 -9.22 -8.11 -21.05
CA ILE A 3 -8.76 -8.90 -19.90
C ILE A 3 -9.97 -9.24 -19.04
N ALA A 4 -10.03 -10.47 -18.53
CA ALA A 4 -10.96 -10.90 -17.51
C ALA A 4 -10.27 -10.84 -16.14
N PRO A 5 -10.59 -9.85 -15.28
CA PRO A 5 -10.12 -9.84 -13.90
C PRO A 5 -10.56 -11.13 -13.19
N ARG A 6 -9.70 -11.69 -12.36
CA ARG A 6 -9.98 -12.92 -11.59
C ARG A 6 -10.07 -12.65 -10.09
N PHE A 7 -9.13 -11.88 -9.58
CA PHE A 7 -9.12 -11.43 -8.19
C PHE A 7 -8.82 -9.95 -8.16
N VAL A 8 -9.65 -9.20 -7.45
CA VAL A 8 -9.55 -7.74 -7.34
C VAL A 8 -9.66 -7.35 -5.86
N GLY A 9 -8.69 -6.57 -5.38
CA GLY A 9 -8.65 -6.09 -4.01
C GLY A 9 -9.56 -4.88 -3.80
N LEU A 10 -10.07 -4.77 -2.58
CA LEU A 10 -10.79 -3.59 -2.11
C LEU A 10 -9.82 -2.68 -1.35
N CYS A 11 -9.35 -1.62 -2.00
CA CYS A 11 -8.43 -0.66 -1.43
C CYS A 11 -9.12 0.34 -0.50
N GLY A 12 -8.37 0.90 0.45
CA GLY A 12 -8.84 2.01 1.29
C GLY A 12 -9.32 3.23 0.50
N THR A 13 -8.77 3.45 -0.69
CA THR A 13 -9.18 4.53 -1.60
C THR A 13 -10.54 4.26 -2.23
N ASP A 14 -10.89 3.01 -2.55
CA ASP A 14 -12.23 2.65 -3.01
C ASP A 14 -13.26 2.92 -1.90
N ILE A 15 -12.91 2.59 -0.65
CA ILE A 15 -13.75 2.90 0.51
C ILE A 15 -14.00 4.40 0.66
N GLN A 16 -12.99 5.25 0.41
CA GLN A 16 -13.15 6.71 0.43
C GLN A 16 -14.13 7.19 -0.65
N VAL A 17 -14.11 6.59 -1.84
CA VAL A 17 -15.07 6.89 -2.92
C VAL A 17 -16.47 6.47 -2.52
N PHE A 18 -16.65 5.26 -2.01
CA PHE A 18 -17.96 4.78 -1.53
C PHE A 18 -18.53 5.62 -0.38
N ARG A 19 -17.68 6.21 0.46
CA ARG A 19 -18.08 7.14 1.52
C ARG A 19 -18.34 8.56 1.02
N GLY A 20 -18.12 8.86 -0.26
CA GLY A 20 -18.24 10.20 -0.81
C GLY A 20 -17.12 11.16 -0.39
N ALA A 21 -16.10 10.68 0.32
CA ALA A 21 -14.95 11.47 0.75
C ALA A 21 -13.95 11.74 -0.41
N ARG A 22 -14.05 10.98 -1.49
CA ARG A 22 -13.20 11.14 -2.68
C ARG A 22 -14.03 11.07 -3.95
N ARG A 23 -13.77 11.97 -4.89
CA ARG A 23 -14.40 11.96 -6.23
C ARG A 23 -13.42 11.39 -7.26
N VAL A 24 -13.96 10.59 -8.18
CA VAL A 24 -13.26 10.01 -9.33
C VAL A 24 -14.09 10.20 -10.58
N LEU A 25 -13.49 10.07 -11.76
CA LEU A 25 -14.18 10.14 -13.07
C LEU A 25 -14.62 8.76 -13.54
N ALA A 26 -13.98 7.69 -13.04
CA ALA A 26 -14.28 6.32 -13.40
C ALA A 26 -15.68 5.91 -12.91
N SER A 27 -16.39 5.13 -13.72
CA SER A 27 -17.69 4.54 -13.38
C SER A 27 -17.54 3.21 -12.65
N THR A 28 -16.42 2.50 -12.84
CA THR A 28 -16.05 1.27 -12.14
C THR A 28 -14.74 1.45 -11.40
N LEU A 29 -14.66 0.91 -10.18
CA LEU A 29 -13.52 1.00 -9.28
C LEU A 29 -12.69 -0.30 -9.29
N GLY A 30 -11.75 -0.41 -8.33
CA GLY A 30 -10.82 -1.53 -8.19
C GLY A 30 -9.58 -1.33 -9.04
N HIS A 31 -8.42 -1.25 -8.41
CA HIS A 31 -7.16 -0.94 -9.11
C HIS A 31 -6.01 -1.87 -8.68
N GLU A 32 -6.26 -2.77 -7.76
CA GLU A 32 -5.36 -3.82 -7.30
C GLU A 32 -5.93 -5.16 -7.77
N GLY A 33 -5.25 -5.87 -8.68
CA GLY A 33 -5.81 -7.13 -9.15
C GLY A 33 -4.94 -7.90 -10.11
N VAL A 34 -5.35 -9.15 -10.31
CA VAL A 34 -4.80 -10.07 -11.31
C VAL A 34 -5.91 -10.58 -12.21
N GLY A 35 -5.55 -10.91 -13.45
CA GLY A 35 -6.53 -11.36 -14.44
C GLY A 35 -5.90 -12.19 -15.55
N VAL A 36 -6.71 -12.54 -16.53
CA VAL A 36 -6.31 -13.35 -17.71
C VAL A 36 -6.61 -12.57 -18.97
N VAL A 37 -5.69 -12.57 -19.92
CA VAL A 37 -5.93 -12.09 -21.28
C VAL A 37 -7.01 -12.96 -21.91
N ALA A 38 -8.18 -12.37 -22.14
CA ALA A 38 -9.33 -13.10 -22.70
C ALA A 38 -9.33 -13.05 -24.25
N GLU A 39 -9.11 -11.86 -24.79
CA GLU A 39 -9.19 -11.63 -26.25
C GLU A 39 -8.17 -10.56 -26.66
N VAL A 40 -7.59 -10.72 -27.83
CA VAL A 40 -6.66 -9.74 -28.42
C VAL A 40 -7.07 -9.39 -29.85
N GLY A 41 -6.84 -8.14 -30.24
CA GLY A 41 -7.01 -7.74 -31.65
C GLY A 41 -5.86 -8.27 -32.52
N GLU A 42 -6.07 -8.35 -33.83
CA GLU A 42 -5.13 -8.92 -34.80
C GLU A 42 -3.72 -8.27 -34.77
N MET A 43 -3.63 -7.01 -34.39
CA MET A 43 -2.35 -6.27 -34.32
C MET A 43 -1.68 -6.28 -32.92
N VAL A 44 -2.22 -7.03 -31.98
CA VAL A 44 -1.65 -7.13 -30.62
C VAL A 44 -0.70 -8.32 -30.56
N GLU A 45 0.57 -8.05 -30.35
CA GLU A 45 1.62 -9.06 -30.22
C GLU A 45 2.08 -9.21 -28.78
N GLY A 46 2.60 -10.37 -28.42
CA GLY A 46 3.23 -10.62 -27.10
C GLY A 46 2.25 -10.87 -25.96
N TRP A 47 0.95 -10.97 -26.23
CA TRP A 47 -0.10 -11.19 -25.24
C TRP A 47 -1.08 -12.27 -25.70
N PRO A 48 -0.68 -13.56 -25.69
CA PRO A 48 -1.61 -14.61 -26.10
C PRO A 48 -2.80 -14.72 -25.12
N PRO A 49 -4.01 -15.04 -25.61
CA PRO A 49 -5.12 -15.41 -24.74
C PRO A 49 -4.72 -16.54 -23.79
N GLY A 50 -5.09 -16.39 -22.51
CA GLY A 50 -4.70 -17.31 -21.43
C GLY A 50 -3.54 -16.80 -20.57
N ASP A 51 -2.78 -15.82 -21.00
CA ASP A 51 -1.73 -15.22 -20.18
C ASP A 51 -2.28 -14.57 -18.90
N SER A 52 -1.62 -14.85 -17.79
CA SER A 52 -1.93 -14.23 -16.51
C SER A 52 -1.22 -12.89 -16.37
N VAL A 53 -1.94 -11.90 -15.87
CA VAL A 53 -1.44 -10.53 -15.75
C VAL A 53 -1.78 -9.91 -14.40
N VAL A 54 -0.91 -9.00 -13.93
CA VAL A 54 -1.17 -8.05 -12.85
C VAL A 54 -1.26 -6.65 -13.40
N PHE A 55 -2.02 -5.80 -12.74
CA PHE A 55 -2.22 -4.41 -13.15
C PHE A 55 -1.29 -3.45 -12.41
N ASN A 56 -0.78 -2.45 -13.14
CA ASN A 56 -0.16 -1.24 -12.58
C ASN A 56 -1.18 -0.10 -12.75
N PRO A 57 -1.73 0.45 -11.66
CA PRO A 57 -2.83 1.41 -11.79
C PRO A 57 -2.42 2.79 -12.28
N VAL A 58 -1.13 3.13 -12.29
CA VAL A 58 -0.67 4.51 -12.51
C VAL A 58 0.25 4.59 -13.71
N ASN A 59 -0.04 5.52 -14.64
CA ASN A 59 0.83 5.78 -15.78
C ASN A 59 2.07 6.58 -15.36
N PRO A 60 3.29 6.04 -15.50
CA PRO A 60 4.51 6.76 -15.12
C PRO A 60 4.74 8.06 -15.89
N SER A 61 4.22 8.17 -17.11
CA SER A 61 4.41 9.32 -17.99
C SER A 61 3.26 10.35 -17.94
N HIS A 62 2.09 9.95 -17.43
CA HIS A 62 0.88 10.77 -17.43
C HIS A 62 0.14 10.66 -16.10
N PRO A 63 0.38 11.60 -15.16
CA PRO A 63 -0.18 11.56 -13.80
C PRO A 63 -1.71 11.57 -13.71
N ASP A 64 -2.39 12.01 -14.75
CA ASP A 64 -3.84 12.04 -14.90
C ASP A 64 -4.44 10.73 -15.43
N GLN A 65 -3.60 9.77 -15.82
CA GLN A 65 -4.04 8.46 -16.29
C GLN A 65 -3.89 7.40 -15.19
N MET A 66 -4.99 7.11 -14.53
CA MET A 66 -5.02 6.15 -13.42
C MET A 66 -6.25 5.24 -13.50
N LEU A 67 -5.99 3.94 -13.40
CA LEU A 67 -7.00 2.90 -13.34
C LEU A 67 -7.89 3.06 -12.10
N GLY A 68 -9.21 3.06 -12.26
CA GLY A 68 -10.16 3.26 -11.17
C GLY A 68 -10.34 4.71 -10.71
N TYR A 69 -9.68 5.67 -11.38
CA TYR A 69 -9.80 7.08 -11.06
C TYR A 69 -10.22 7.93 -12.25
N THR A 70 -9.52 7.79 -13.37
CA THR A 70 -9.77 8.59 -14.58
C THR A 70 -10.37 7.76 -15.70
N PHE A 71 -10.30 6.46 -15.61
CA PHE A 71 -10.98 5.51 -16.50
C PHE A 71 -11.42 4.25 -15.72
N ASP A 72 -12.38 3.53 -16.30
CA ASP A 72 -13.02 2.35 -15.72
C ASP A 72 -12.01 1.24 -15.40
N SER A 73 -12.32 0.45 -14.38
CA SER A 73 -11.38 -0.40 -13.73
C SER A 73 -11.88 -1.85 -13.51
N LEU A 74 -11.37 -2.52 -12.48
CA LEU A 74 -11.36 -3.98 -12.39
C LEU A 74 -12.62 -4.60 -11.76
N PHE A 75 -13.51 -3.84 -11.09
CA PHE A 75 -14.76 -4.38 -10.55
C PHE A 75 -15.79 -4.62 -11.66
N GLN A 76 -15.40 -5.43 -12.64
CA GLN A 76 -16.22 -5.86 -13.78
C GLN A 76 -15.71 -7.20 -14.32
N GLU A 77 -16.55 -7.93 -15.05
CA GLU A 77 -16.19 -9.24 -15.58
C GLU A 77 -15.11 -9.17 -16.67
N LYS A 78 -15.09 -8.11 -17.46
CA LYS A 78 -14.12 -7.88 -18.53
C LYS A 78 -13.76 -6.40 -18.61
N ILE A 79 -12.49 -6.11 -18.80
CA ILE A 79 -12.00 -4.76 -19.06
C ILE A 79 -11.41 -4.67 -20.47
N LEU A 80 -11.81 -3.65 -21.22
CA LEU A 80 -11.20 -3.32 -22.50
C LEU A 80 -9.99 -2.40 -22.27
N ILE A 81 -8.83 -2.83 -22.71
CA ILE A 81 -7.64 -1.99 -22.83
C ILE A 81 -7.48 -1.60 -24.30
N PRO A 82 -7.93 -0.39 -24.68
CA PRO A 82 -7.73 0.11 -26.04
C PRO A 82 -6.24 0.45 -26.21
N ASP A 83 -5.71 0.21 -27.41
CA ASP A 83 -4.32 0.50 -27.77
C ASP A 83 -3.30 0.07 -26.68
N VAL A 84 -3.20 -1.24 -26.50
CA VAL A 84 -2.31 -1.83 -25.49
C VAL A 84 -0.82 -1.45 -25.68
N ARG A 85 -0.41 -1.06 -26.89
CA ARG A 85 0.97 -0.64 -27.17
C ARG A 85 1.30 0.67 -26.45
N SER A 86 0.41 1.65 -26.48
CA SER A 86 0.57 2.92 -25.76
C SER A 86 0.31 2.77 -24.25
N ARG A 87 -0.32 1.67 -23.84
CA ARG A 87 -0.67 1.35 -22.44
C ARG A 87 0.09 0.14 -21.88
N ASN A 88 1.28 -0.13 -22.39
CA ASN A 88 2.13 -1.24 -21.92
C ASN A 88 2.56 -1.09 -20.45
N TRP A 89 2.42 0.09 -19.87
CA TRP A 89 2.64 0.35 -18.44
C TRP A 89 1.56 -0.27 -17.54
N LEU A 90 0.34 -0.48 -18.08
CA LEU A 90 -0.85 -0.86 -17.31
C LEU A 90 -0.84 -2.32 -16.84
N ILE A 91 -0.15 -3.20 -17.56
CA ILE A 91 -0.15 -4.64 -17.28
C ILE A 91 1.25 -5.23 -17.30
N ARG A 92 1.41 -6.32 -16.55
CA ARG A 92 2.63 -7.13 -16.54
C ARG A 92 2.26 -8.60 -16.47
N SER A 93 2.92 -9.46 -17.25
CA SER A 93 2.76 -10.90 -17.14
C SER A 93 3.21 -11.40 -15.78
N ILE A 94 2.50 -12.37 -15.25
CA ILE A 94 2.82 -13.09 -14.03
C ILE A 94 2.80 -14.61 -14.29
N PRO A 95 3.54 -15.42 -13.51
CA PRO A 95 3.36 -16.86 -13.47
C PRO A 95 1.92 -17.24 -13.16
N HIS A 96 1.45 -18.33 -13.75
CA HIS A 96 0.04 -18.73 -13.63
C HIS A 96 -0.39 -19.11 -12.20
N ASP A 97 0.53 -19.63 -11.41
CA ASP A 97 0.32 -19.93 -9.97
C ASP A 97 0.08 -18.68 -9.12
N LEU A 98 0.51 -17.51 -9.58
CA LEU A 98 0.20 -16.22 -8.96
C LEU A 98 -1.17 -15.66 -9.37
N LEU A 99 -1.92 -16.32 -10.24
CA LEU A 99 -3.32 -16.02 -10.53
C LEU A 99 -4.21 -16.56 -9.40
N SER A 100 -4.08 -15.97 -8.25
CA SER A 100 -4.67 -16.44 -6.98
C SER A 100 -5.13 -15.25 -6.13
N PRO A 101 -5.93 -15.48 -5.07
CA PRO A 101 -6.34 -14.40 -4.18
C PRO A 101 -5.16 -13.63 -3.58
N VAL A 102 -4.04 -14.29 -3.26
CA VAL A 102 -2.86 -13.59 -2.72
C VAL A 102 -2.12 -12.79 -3.80
N GLY A 103 -2.21 -13.19 -5.04
CA GLY A 103 -1.57 -12.49 -6.18
C GLY A 103 -2.08 -11.07 -6.40
N LEU A 104 -3.30 -10.73 -5.93
CA LEU A 104 -3.81 -9.36 -5.98
C LEU A 104 -2.94 -8.39 -5.16
N LEU A 105 -2.19 -8.89 -4.16
CA LEU A 105 -1.31 -8.09 -3.31
C LEU A 105 0.03 -7.72 -3.98
N ILE A 106 0.31 -8.20 -5.18
CA ILE A 106 1.55 -7.87 -5.92
C ILE A 106 1.71 -6.35 -6.07
N GLU A 107 0.65 -5.61 -6.42
CA GLU A 107 0.71 -4.15 -6.56
C GLU A 107 0.91 -3.44 -5.21
N PRO A 108 0.14 -3.72 -4.15
CA PRO A 108 0.39 -3.15 -2.83
C PRO A 108 1.78 -3.46 -2.27
N VAL A 109 2.31 -4.65 -2.52
CA VAL A 109 3.70 -5.01 -2.12
C VAL A 109 4.72 -4.22 -2.93
N ALA A 110 4.49 -3.98 -4.22
CA ALA A 110 5.34 -3.09 -5.01
C ALA A 110 5.35 -1.65 -4.47
N THR A 111 4.22 -1.19 -3.93
CA THR A 111 4.14 0.10 -3.21
C THR A 111 5.01 0.10 -1.94
N ALA A 112 5.01 -0.98 -1.16
CA ALA A 112 5.88 -1.11 0.01
C ALA A 112 7.37 -1.24 -0.35
N ILE A 113 7.69 -1.90 -1.46
CA ILE A 113 9.06 -1.94 -1.99
C ILE A 113 9.53 -0.51 -2.34
N TYR A 114 8.67 0.30 -2.95
CA TYR A 114 9.00 1.69 -3.23
C TYR A 114 9.20 2.53 -1.95
N SER A 115 8.34 2.35 -0.93
CA SER A 115 8.55 2.95 0.39
C SER A 115 9.93 2.60 0.96
N HIS A 116 10.31 1.33 0.89
CA HIS A 116 11.63 0.88 1.34
C HIS A 116 12.77 1.56 0.56
N ASP A 117 12.65 1.71 -0.76
CA ASP A 117 13.67 2.35 -1.58
C ASP A 117 13.81 3.86 -1.25
N LEU A 118 12.71 4.53 -0.90
CA LEU A 118 12.72 5.93 -0.45
C LEU A 118 13.39 6.14 0.90
N VAL A 119 13.26 5.19 1.84
CA VAL A 119 13.88 5.31 3.16
C VAL A 119 15.34 4.84 3.19
N ASN A 120 15.92 4.59 2.03
CA ASN A 120 17.34 4.29 1.75
C ASN A 120 17.92 2.99 2.33
N GLY A 121 17.97 1.99 1.48
CA GLY A 121 19.03 0.98 1.44
C GLY A 121 19.00 -0.08 2.53
N PRO A 122 20.05 -0.90 2.51
CA PRO A 122 20.15 -2.06 3.37
C PRO A 122 20.05 -1.66 4.84
N SER A 123 19.32 -2.44 5.55
CA SER A 123 18.80 -2.13 6.86
C SER A 123 19.75 -2.44 7.99
N GLY A 124 20.56 -3.49 7.85
CA GLY A 124 21.53 -3.88 8.89
C GLY A 124 20.93 -3.82 10.30
N ASP A 125 21.52 -3.01 11.17
CA ASP A 125 21.06 -2.81 12.55
C ASP A 125 19.93 -1.78 12.70
N ARG A 126 19.29 -1.35 11.59
CA ARG A 126 18.26 -0.30 11.62
C ARG A 126 16.94 -0.80 12.20
N VAL A 127 16.25 0.12 12.86
CA VAL A 127 14.93 -0.06 13.45
C VAL A 127 13.92 0.76 12.69
N ALA A 128 12.77 0.15 12.39
CA ALA A 128 11.64 0.84 11.75
C ALA A 128 10.41 0.85 12.66
N VAL A 129 9.65 1.92 12.55
CA VAL A 129 8.32 2.06 13.17
C VAL A 129 7.30 2.19 12.04
N VAL A 130 6.32 1.30 11.99
CA VAL A 130 5.21 1.39 11.04
C VAL A 130 3.97 1.89 11.79
N VAL A 131 3.36 2.97 11.28
CA VAL A 131 2.21 3.60 11.92
C VAL A 131 0.94 3.31 11.12
N GLY A 132 0.00 2.63 11.75
CA GLY A 132 -1.26 2.16 11.16
C GLY A 132 -1.45 0.66 11.34
N ASP A 133 -2.69 0.20 11.24
CA ASP A 133 -3.08 -1.20 11.44
C ASP A 133 -3.87 -1.78 10.24
N GLY A 134 -3.79 -1.11 9.10
CA GLY A 134 -4.41 -1.56 7.85
C GLY A 134 -3.49 -2.48 7.03
N PRO A 135 -4.02 -3.07 5.93
CA PRO A 135 -3.25 -3.99 5.08
C PRO A 135 -1.91 -3.41 4.60
N ILE A 136 -1.90 -2.14 4.18
CA ILE A 136 -0.66 -1.51 3.69
C ILE A 136 0.42 -1.34 4.77
N ALA A 137 0.02 -1.15 6.04
CA ALA A 137 0.95 -1.10 7.16
C ALA A 137 1.57 -2.48 7.41
N LEU A 138 0.76 -3.54 7.39
CA LEU A 138 1.24 -4.91 7.56
C LEU A 138 2.14 -5.34 6.40
N ILE A 139 1.78 -5.01 5.15
CA ILE A 139 2.61 -5.24 3.97
C ILE A 139 3.96 -4.55 4.11
N ASN A 140 3.99 -3.26 4.50
CA ASN A 140 5.25 -2.55 4.75
C ASN A 140 6.09 -3.23 5.82
N SER A 141 5.46 -3.68 6.91
CA SER A 141 6.16 -4.37 8.00
C SER A 141 6.79 -5.69 7.54
N ILE A 142 6.07 -6.47 6.73
CA ILE A 142 6.60 -7.71 6.13
C ILE A 142 7.79 -7.37 5.22
N VAL A 143 7.64 -6.40 4.32
CA VAL A 143 8.72 -6.01 3.40
C VAL A 143 9.95 -5.51 4.15
N LEU A 144 9.80 -4.69 5.19
CA LEU A 144 10.93 -4.21 6.01
C LEU A 144 11.69 -5.38 6.66
N ARG A 145 10.98 -6.37 7.21
CA ARG A 145 11.61 -7.57 7.79
C ARG A 145 12.32 -8.40 6.73
N LEU A 146 11.68 -8.65 5.59
CA LEU A 146 12.29 -9.37 4.47
C LEU A 146 13.52 -8.66 3.91
N ARG A 147 13.57 -7.34 4.05
CA ARG A 147 14.72 -6.51 3.69
C ARG A 147 15.77 -6.41 4.81
N GLY A 148 15.59 -7.10 5.94
CA GLY A 148 16.59 -7.29 6.99
C GLY A 148 16.64 -6.15 8.02
N PHE A 149 15.57 -5.42 8.28
CA PHE A 149 15.51 -4.53 9.44
C PHE A 149 15.62 -5.35 10.73
N LYS A 150 16.44 -4.90 11.67
CA LYS A 150 16.70 -5.59 12.94
C LYS A 150 15.43 -5.73 13.78
N GLN A 151 14.62 -4.67 13.80
CA GLN A 151 13.35 -4.62 14.50
C GLN A 151 12.35 -3.76 13.71
N VAL A 152 11.09 -4.18 13.73
CA VAL A 152 9.96 -3.44 13.15
C VAL A 152 8.88 -3.36 14.20
N LEU A 153 8.63 -2.16 14.74
CA LEU A 153 7.54 -1.88 15.67
C LEU A 153 6.28 -1.47 14.89
N LEU A 154 5.11 -1.82 15.41
CA LEU A 154 3.82 -1.42 14.88
C LEU A 154 3.11 -0.48 15.85
N ILE A 155 2.79 0.73 15.44
CA ILE A 155 1.85 1.60 16.16
C ILE A 155 0.47 1.38 15.58
N ALA A 156 -0.42 0.76 16.35
CA ALA A 156 -1.77 0.40 15.93
C ALA A 156 -2.82 1.32 16.55
N GLY A 157 -3.77 1.79 15.73
CA GLY A 157 -4.87 2.64 16.20
C GLY A 157 -6.04 1.87 16.82
N ARG A 158 -6.20 0.58 16.51
CA ARG A 158 -7.37 -0.22 16.89
C ARG A 158 -6.96 -1.58 17.46
N SER A 159 -7.26 -1.80 18.73
CA SER A 159 -6.98 -3.06 19.43
C SER A 159 -7.44 -4.35 18.69
N PRO A 160 -8.64 -4.43 18.04
CA PRO A 160 -9.03 -5.65 17.32
C PRO A 160 -8.08 -6.01 16.16
N ARG A 161 -7.59 -5.03 15.41
CA ARG A 161 -6.66 -5.26 14.29
C ARG A 161 -5.25 -5.58 14.76
N SER A 162 -4.79 -4.93 15.82
CA SER A 162 -3.48 -5.25 16.40
C SER A 162 -3.44 -6.66 16.97
N ARG A 163 -4.51 -7.10 17.64
CA ARG A 163 -4.63 -8.49 18.10
C ARG A 163 -4.59 -9.48 16.95
N TRP A 164 -5.34 -9.23 15.89
CA TRP A 164 -5.32 -10.06 14.70
C TRP A 164 -3.91 -10.15 14.07
N ALA A 165 -3.18 -9.04 14.01
CA ALA A 165 -1.80 -9.04 13.49
C ALA A 165 -0.85 -9.92 14.32
N VAL A 166 -1.06 -9.99 15.65
CA VAL A 166 -0.32 -10.89 16.54
C VAL A 166 -0.79 -12.35 16.36
N GLU A 167 -2.09 -12.58 16.33
CA GLU A 167 -2.68 -13.93 16.16
C GLU A 167 -2.26 -14.58 14.83
N CYS A 168 -2.11 -13.80 13.75
CA CYS A 168 -1.61 -14.27 12.47
C CYS A 168 -0.07 -14.37 12.40
N GLY A 169 0.64 -14.07 13.48
CA GLY A 169 2.11 -14.18 13.54
C GLY A 169 2.86 -13.08 12.79
N TYR A 170 2.19 -12.00 12.41
CA TYR A 170 2.88 -10.87 11.78
C TYR A 170 3.72 -10.05 12.76
N PHE A 171 3.35 -10.03 14.03
CA PHE A 171 4.08 -9.33 15.09
C PHE A 171 4.06 -10.14 16.37
N ASP A 172 5.14 -10.04 17.14
CA ASP A 172 5.11 -10.38 18.56
C ASP A 172 4.34 -9.29 19.31
N ALA A 173 3.65 -9.68 20.39
CA ALA A 173 2.83 -8.74 21.17
C ALA A 173 3.63 -7.56 21.74
N GLU A 174 4.91 -7.78 22.01
CA GLU A 174 5.84 -6.76 22.50
C GLU A 174 6.24 -5.75 21.42
N ASP A 175 6.16 -6.08 20.13
CA ASP A 175 6.45 -5.15 19.03
C ASP A 175 5.23 -4.29 18.63
N VAL A 176 4.08 -4.49 19.26
CA VAL A 176 2.86 -3.72 19.01
C VAL A 176 2.66 -2.67 20.11
N ILE A 177 2.55 -1.41 19.69
CA ILE A 177 2.27 -0.26 20.54
C ILE A 177 0.87 0.25 20.19
N LEU A 178 0.01 0.45 21.20
CA LEU A 178 -1.26 1.13 20.98
C LEU A 178 -1.02 2.63 20.87
N GLY A 179 -1.50 3.26 19.80
CA GLY A 179 -1.34 4.69 19.53
C GLY A 179 -2.20 5.56 20.46
N GLN A 180 -2.05 5.39 21.77
CA GLN A 180 -2.73 6.13 22.82
C GLN A 180 -1.69 6.59 23.87
N GLY A 181 -1.92 7.78 24.41
CA GLY A 181 -0.99 8.38 25.37
C GLY A 181 0.27 8.95 24.70
N ASP A 182 1.41 8.88 25.38
CA ASP A 182 2.69 9.35 24.86
C ASP A 182 3.30 8.27 23.94
N VAL A 183 3.12 8.46 22.64
CA VAL A 183 3.63 7.54 21.62
C VAL A 183 5.16 7.56 21.54
N PRO A 184 5.83 8.74 21.51
CA PRO A 184 7.28 8.80 21.55
C PRO A 184 7.91 8.04 22.70
N ASP A 185 7.47 8.28 23.92
CA ASP A 185 7.99 7.59 25.11
C ASP A 185 7.75 6.08 25.05
N SER A 186 6.61 5.65 24.51
CA SER A 186 6.29 4.24 24.31
C SER A 186 7.24 3.56 23.31
N VAL A 187 7.58 4.23 22.20
CA VAL A 187 8.54 3.72 21.21
C VAL A 187 9.94 3.67 21.81
N ILE A 188 10.41 4.74 22.40
CA ILE A 188 11.75 4.83 23.05
C ILE A 188 11.89 3.77 24.16
N GLY A 189 10.83 3.56 24.94
CA GLY A 189 10.82 2.52 25.98
C GLY A 189 10.96 1.11 25.40
N ARG A 190 10.31 0.82 24.26
CA ARG A 190 10.47 -0.48 23.54
C ARG A 190 11.83 -0.66 22.91
N LEU A 191 12.50 0.42 22.58
CA LEU A 191 13.87 0.44 22.05
C LEU A 191 14.94 0.58 23.13
N ASN A 192 14.59 0.39 24.42
CA ASN A 192 15.51 0.48 25.55
C ASN A 192 16.25 1.84 25.65
N GLY A 193 15.56 2.92 25.32
CA GLY A 193 16.11 4.28 25.34
C GLY A 193 16.74 4.73 24.01
N GLU A 194 16.74 3.88 22.99
CA GLU A 194 17.24 4.23 21.66
C GLU A 194 16.13 4.82 20.77
N PHE A 195 16.53 5.49 19.69
CA PHE A 195 15.64 6.11 18.72
C PHE A 195 15.57 5.27 17.43
N ALA A 196 14.41 5.33 16.74
CA ALA A 196 14.22 4.65 15.50
C ALA A 196 14.92 5.35 14.31
N ASP A 197 15.24 4.59 13.27
CA ASP A 197 15.84 5.09 12.04
C ASP A 197 14.81 5.57 11.03
N VAL A 198 13.67 4.88 10.98
CA VAL A 198 12.65 5.01 9.94
C VAL A 198 11.26 5.00 10.56
N ALA A 199 10.38 5.84 10.05
CA ALA A 199 8.94 5.72 10.25
C ALA A 199 8.24 5.57 8.89
N ILE A 200 7.34 4.58 8.77
CA ILE A 200 6.45 4.41 7.62
C ILE A 200 5.02 4.70 8.06
N VAL A 201 4.42 5.76 7.54
CA VAL A 201 3.10 6.23 7.97
C VAL A 201 2.04 5.75 6.99
N CYS A 202 1.18 4.84 7.45
CA CYS A 202 0.11 4.20 6.69
C CYS A 202 -1.29 4.54 7.26
N THR A 203 -1.43 5.73 7.83
CA THR A 203 -2.68 6.21 8.45
C THR A 203 -3.54 6.98 7.46
N PRO A 204 -4.83 7.21 7.78
CA PRO A 204 -5.64 8.19 7.06
C PRO A 204 -5.00 9.57 7.04
N GLY A 205 -5.25 10.34 5.95
CA GLY A 205 -4.59 11.64 5.71
C GLY A 205 -4.89 12.70 6.76
N GLU A 206 -6.03 12.60 7.42
CA GLU A 206 -6.51 13.56 8.43
C GLU A 206 -5.66 13.56 9.72
N VAL A 207 -4.95 12.48 10.00
CA VAL A 207 -4.10 12.36 11.22
C VAL A 207 -2.61 12.49 10.94
N VAL A 208 -2.22 12.75 9.70
CA VAL A 208 -0.80 12.80 9.28
C VAL A 208 -0.01 13.85 10.07
N GLU A 209 -0.57 15.03 10.34
CA GLU A 209 0.10 16.09 11.10
C GLU A 209 0.47 15.63 12.51
N GLN A 210 -0.49 15.02 13.22
CA GLN A 210 -0.24 14.48 14.56
C GLN A 210 0.82 13.37 14.53
N VAL A 211 0.68 12.41 13.61
CA VAL A 211 1.59 11.27 13.49
C VAL A 211 3.00 11.71 13.12
N LEU A 212 3.16 12.75 12.31
CA LEU A 212 4.47 13.34 12.02
C LEU A 212 5.08 13.99 13.27
N GLY A 213 4.26 14.71 14.06
CA GLY A 213 4.71 15.27 15.35
C GLY A 213 5.23 14.19 16.31
N ASP A 214 4.48 13.09 16.44
CA ASP A 214 4.89 11.94 17.24
C ASP A 214 6.18 11.30 16.67
N ALA A 215 6.29 11.15 15.35
CA ALA A 215 7.45 10.56 14.70
C ALA A 215 8.74 11.35 14.97
N PHE A 216 8.65 12.66 15.03
CA PHE A 216 9.80 13.51 15.35
C PHE A 216 10.30 13.29 16.79
N GLY A 217 9.41 12.86 17.70
CA GLY A 217 9.77 12.56 19.09
C GLY A 217 10.55 11.24 19.27
N TYR A 218 10.43 10.27 18.36
CA TYR A 218 11.10 8.97 18.49
C TYR A 218 12.12 8.67 17.38
N LEU A 219 12.28 9.53 16.37
CA LEU A 219 13.29 9.34 15.33
C LEU A 219 14.63 9.97 15.72
N LYS A 220 15.71 9.27 15.39
CA LYS A 220 17.06 9.83 15.56
C LYS A 220 17.32 10.98 14.57
N SER A 221 18.30 11.82 14.89
CA SER A 221 18.79 12.83 13.94
C SER A 221 19.22 12.18 12.63
N GLY A 222 18.78 12.74 11.49
CA GLY A 222 18.95 12.15 10.18
C GLY A 222 17.98 11.01 9.85
N GLY A 223 17.05 10.70 10.74
CA GLY A 223 15.96 9.75 10.50
C GLY A 223 15.06 10.17 9.33
N ILE A 224 14.26 9.25 8.85
CA ILE A 224 13.38 9.49 7.70
C ILE A 224 11.97 8.98 7.94
N VAL A 225 10.97 9.79 7.56
CA VAL A 225 9.56 9.43 7.53
C VAL A 225 9.11 9.27 6.09
N ASP A 226 8.50 8.14 5.73
CA ASP A 226 7.74 8.00 4.48
C ASP A 226 6.24 8.05 4.75
N LEU A 227 5.54 8.97 4.08
CA LEU A 227 4.08 9.09 4.12
C LEU A 227 3.48 8.33 2.94
N VAL A 228 3.06 7.09 3.15
CA VAL A 228 2.44 6.27 2.11
C VAL A 228 1.10 6.84 1.69
N SER A 229 0.32 7.37 2.63
CA SER A 229 -0.94 8.08 2.38
C SER A 229 -0.72 9.56 2.10
N ALA A 230 -1.62 10.15 1.30
CA ALA A 230 -1.66 11.60 1.15
C ALA A 230 -2.17 12.26 2.45
N ALA A 231 -1.61 13.41 2.82
CA ALA A 231 -2.16 14.22 3.91
C ALA A 231 -3.45 14.94 3.50
N THR A 232 -4.32 15.17 4.47
CA THR A 232 -5.57 15.92 4.31
C THR A 232 -5.74 16.89 5.48
N PRO A 233 -5.56 18.20 5.32
CA PRO A 233 -5.16 18.89 4.07
C PRO A 233 -3.75 18.51 3.59
N PRO A 234 -3.39 18.80 2.32
CA PRO A 234 -2.08 18.44 1.79
C PRO A 234 -0.90 19.23 2.41
N VAL A 235 -1.17 20.35 3.04
CA VAL A 235 -0.20 21.13 3.80
C VAL A 235 -0.44 20.90 5.28
N VAL A 236 0.60 20.51 6.00
CA VAL A 236 0.59 20.28 7.46
C VAL A 236 1.57 21.22 8.13
N SER A 237 1.27 21.65 9.36
CA SER A 237 2.13 22.57 10.11
C SER A 237 2.95 21.81 11.16
N LEU A 238 4.26 21.84 11.03
CA LEU A 238 5.19 21.12 11.89
C LEU A 238 6.31 22.05 12.35
N GLU A 239 6.57 22.08 13.66
CA GLU A 239 7.66 22.89 14.24
C GLU A 239 7.59 24.37 13.84
N GLY A 240 6.37 24.89 13.54
CA GLY A 240 6.15 26.26 13.08
C GLY A 240 6.47 26.50 11.62
N ARG A 241 6.61 25.45 10.81
CA ARG A 241 6.80 25.50 9.35
C ARG A 241 5.69 24.75 8.65
N ASP A 242 5.26 25.25 7.51
CA ASP A 242 4.32 24.56 6.65
C ASP A 242 5.08 23.59 5.73
N LEU A 243 4.66 22.32 5.76
CA LEU A 243 5.16 21.26 4.92
C LEU A 243 4.10 20.87 3.89
N ASP A 244 4.38 21.06 2.62
CA ASP A 244 3.50 20.65 1.52
C ASP A 244 3.77 19.18 1.14
N VAL A 245 3.05 18.27 1.80
CA VAL A 245 3.10 16.83 1.50
C VAL A 245 2.65 16.53 0.07
N GLY A 246 1.73 17.32 -0.48
CA GLY A 246 1.29 17.19 -1.87
C GLY A 246 2.42 17.41 -2.86
N VAL A 247 3.26 18.42 -2.63
CA VAL A 247 4.46 18.69 -3.44
C VAL A 247 5.48 17.56 -3.30
N ILE A 248 5.80 17.12 -2.09
CA ILE A 248 6.72 16.00 -1.87
C ILE A 248 6.26 14.78 -2.64
N ARG A 249 4.98 14.44 -2.50
CA ARG A 249 4.35 13.29 -3.15
C ARG A 249 4.38 13.38 -4.68
N SER A 250 4.18 14.58 -5.23
CA SER A 250 4.22 14.80 -6.68
C SER A 250 5.62 14.68 -7.27
N ARG A 251 6.65 14.94 -6.47
CA ARG A 251 8.06 14.80 -6.87
C ARG A 251 8.55 13.37 -6.84
N ASN A 252 7.92 12.48 -6.07
CA ASN A 252 8.20 11.04 -6.05
C ASN A 252 7.11 10.29 -6.84
N TRP A 253 7.18 10.39 -8.16
CA TRP A 253 6.22 9.83 -9.08
C TRP A 253 6.73 8.54 -9.70
N CYS A 254 6.05 7.42 -9.45
CA CYS A 254 6.35 6.12 -10.07
C CYS A 254 7.84 5.73 -10.03
N GLY A 255 8.51 5.94 -8.91
CA GLY A 255 9.92 5.59 -8.73
C GLY A 255 10.92 6.62 -9.25
N GLN A 256 10.48 7.84 -9.57
CA GLN A 256 11.38 8.92 -9.99
C GLN A 256 11.22 10.16 -9.07
N PRO A 257 12.29 10.92 -8.78
CA PRO A 257 13.67 10.66 -9.16
C PRO A 257 14.34 9.52 -8.36
N LEU A 258 15.55 9.12 -8.75
CA LEU A 258 16.41 8.24 -7.97
C LEU A 258 17.75 8.97 -7.70
N PRO A 259 18.15 9.20 -6.44
CA PRO A 259 17.42 8.86 -5.20
C PRO A 259 16.13 9.67 -5.05
N GLY A 260 15.20 9.17 -4.22
CA GLY A 260 13.91 9.82 -3.97
C GLY A 260 14.05 11.22 -3.37
N TYR A 261 13.06 12.05 -3.65
CA TYR A 261 12.98 13.40 -3.09
C TYR A 261 12.49 13.37 -1.64
N PHE A 262 13.04 14.23 -0.80
CA PHE A 262 12.59 14.48 0.56
C PHE A 262 12.73 15.95 0.93
N GLU A 263 11.96 16.39 1.91
CA GLU A 263 12.17 17.67 2.60
C GLU A 263 12.88 17.41 3.93
N LEU A 264 13.86 18.26 4.25
CA LEU A 264 14.55 18.23 5.54
C LEU A 264 13.86 19.22 6.48
N ILE A 265 13.34 18.71 7.58
CA ILE A 265 12.73 19.50 8.65
C ILE A 265 13.68 19.52 9.85
N GLU A 266 14.13 20.70 10.21
CA GLU A 266 14.90 20.89 11.44
C GLU A 266 13.94 21.04 12.61
N THR A 267 14.10 20.20 13.62
CA THR A 267 13.38 20.32 14.90
C THR A 267 13.95 21.43 15.76
N LYS A 268 13.22 21.85 16.80
CA LYS A 268 13.68 22.88 17.74
C LYS A 268 15.00 22.56 18.43
N ASP A 269 15.27 21.26 18.59
CA ASP A 269 16.50 20.75 19.20
C ASP A 269 17.67 20.63 18.21
N GLY A 270 17.51 21.14 16.99
CA GLY A 270 18.53 21.13 15.95
C GLY A 270 18.70 19.78 15.24
N ASN A 271 17.82 18.82 15.49
CA ASN A 271 17.81 17.54 14.77
C ASN A 271 17.16 17.72 13.41
N GLY A 272 17.74 17.12 12.35
CA GLY A 272 17.16 17.11 11.03
C GLY A 272 16.42 15.80 10.79
N ILE A 273 15.13 15.85 10.46
CA ILE A 273 14.32 14.71 10.05
C ILE A 273 13.95 14.88 8.58
N ARG A 274 14.13 13.83 7.78
CA ARG A 274 13.75 13.80 6.38
C ARG A 274 12.31 13.31 6.24
N VAL A 275 11.49 14.05 5.51
CA VAL A 275 10.10 13.65 5.21
C VAL A 275 9.98 13.40 3.72
N THR A 276 9.50 12.22 3.37
CA THR A 276 9.21 11.82 1.99
C THR A 276 7.78 11.29 1.86
N SER A 277 7.31 11.14 0.65
CA SER A 277 6.01 10.57 0.30
C SER A 277 6.05 10.15 -1.16
N GLN A 278 5.18 9.25 -1.59
CA GLN A 278 5.20 8.68 -2.93
C GLN A 278 3.82 8.59 -3.57
N ARG A 279 3.79 8.43 -4.89
CA ARG A 279 2.58 8.10 -5.63
C ARG A 279 2.89 7.23 -6.84
N GLY A 280 2.16 6.09 -6.93
CA GLY A 280 2.36 5.12 -8.00
C GLY A 280 3.67 4.35 -7.88
N ILE A 281 3.83 3.34 -8.70
CA ILE A 281 4.99 2.45 -8.70
C ILE A 281 5.64 2.41 -10.08
N SER A 282 6.93 2.13 -10.11
CA SER A 282 7.65 1.86 -11.36
C SER A 282 7.44 0.41 -11.81
N SER A 283 7.77 0.15 -13.07
CA SER A 283 7.82 -1.22 -13.60
C SER A 283 8.85 -2.09 -12.85
N SER A 284 9.94 -1.50 -12.34
CA SER A 284 10.94 -2.24 -11.55
C SER A 284 10.41 -2.66 -10.19
N HIS A 285 9.65 -1.79 -9.50
CA HIS A 285 9.00 -2.16 -8.24
C HIS A 285 8.00 -3.30 -8.43
N LEU A 286 7.19 -3.22 -9.50
CA LEU A 286 6.24 -4.29 -9.83
C LEU A 286 6.96 -5.61 -10.15
N SER A 287 8.06 -5.58 -10.93
CA SER A 287 8.86 -6.76 -11.22
C SER A 287 9.48 -7.35 -9.95
N ALA A 288 10.04 -6.52 -9.08
CA ALA A 288 10.59 -6.98 -7.80
C ALA A 288 9.52 -7.60 -6.88
N SER A 289 8.30 -7.08 -6.92
CA SER A 289 7.17 -7.68 -6.20
C SER A 289 6.78 -9.05 -6.79
N ILE A 290 6.72 -9.19 -8.11
CA ILE A 290 6.43 -10.47 -8.77
C ILE A 290 7.49 -11.52 -8.38
N GLU A 291 8.77 -11.17 -8.40
CA GLU A 291 9.88 -12.05 -7.98
C GLU A 291 9.73 -12.46 -6.50
N LEU A 292 9.38 -11.51 -5.63
CA LEU A 292 9.15 -11.78 -4.21
C LEU A 292 8.01 -12.78 -4.02
N PHE A 293 6.90 -12.62 -4.74
CA PHE A 293 5.77 -13.55 -4.68
C PHE A 293 6.11 -14.94 -5.20
N GLY A 294 7.02 -15.08 -6.14
CA GLY A 294 7.51 -16.37 -6.63
C GLY A 294 8.15 -17.25 -5.54
N THR A 295 8.57 -16.64 -4.41
CA THR A 295 9.26 -17.37 -3.33
C THR A 295 8.64 -17.15 -1.94
N ARG A 296 7.88 -16.08 -1.76
CA ARG A 296 7.40 -15.59 -0.44
C ARG A 296 5.92 -15.25 -0.39
N SER A 297 5.11 -15.73 -1.33
CA SER A 297 3.65 -15.45 -1.35
C SER A 297 2.96 -15.85 -0.05
N GLY A 298 3.41 -16.94 0.59
CA GLY A 298 2.88 -17.41 1.87
C GLY A 298 2.98 -16.40 3.01
N ASP A 299 3.95 -15.48 2.98
CA ASP A 299 4.07 -14.44 4.02
C ASP A 299 2.91 -13.43 3.97
N PHE A 300 2.15 -13.40 2.89
CA PHE A 300 1.06 -12.46 2.65
C PHE A 300 -0.33 -13.10 2.67
N GLU A 301 -0.43 -14.43 2.72
CA GLU A 301 -1.71 -15.16 2.58
C GLU A 301 -2.76 -14.74 3.60
N ALA A 302 -2.38 -14.59 4.87
CA ALA A 302 -3.33 -14.21 5.91
C ALA A 302 -3.89 -12.79 5.75
N LEU A 303 -3.28 -11.93 4.91
CA LEU A 303 -3.83 -10.61 4.60
C LEU A 303 -5.10 -10.67 3.74
N VAL A 304 -5.34 -11.78 3.06
CA VAL A 304 -6.58 -12.02 2.31
C VAL A 304 -7.62 -12.64 3.25
N THR A 305 -8.47 -11.82 3.85
CA THR A 305 -9.43 -12.26 4.86
C THR A 305 -10.73 -12.81 4.29
N ASP A 306 -11.16 -12.27 3.15
CA ASP A 306 -12.44 -12.61 2.53
C ASP A 306 -12.30 -12.68 1.01
N VAL A 307 -12.87 -13.72 0.41
CA VAL A 307 -12.99 -13.85 -1.05
C VAL A 307 -14.47 -14.07 -1.36
N VAL A 308 -15.05 -13.15 -2.11
CA VAL A 308 -16.46 -13.20 -2.49
C VAL A 308 -16.63 -13.09 -4.00
N HIS A 309 -17.73 -13.59 -4.54
CA HIS A 309 -18.06 -13.40 -5.94
C HIS A 309 -18.38 -11.91 -6.22
N LEU A 310 -18.14 -11.45 -7.45
CA LEU A 310 -18.38 -10.03 -7.82
C LEU A 310 -19.82 -9.58 -7.55
N THR A 311 -20.81 -10.45 -7.71
CA THR A 311 -22.22 -10.17 -7.38
C THR A 311 -22.48 -9.89 -5.91
N ASP A 312 -21.65 -10.42 -5.02
CA ASP A 312 -21.76 -10.29 -3.56
C ASP A 312 -20.90 -9.13 -3.02
N ALA A 313 -19.99 -8.60 -3.85
CA ALA A 313 -19.08 -7.52 -3.49
C ALA A 313 -19.82 -6.27 -2.95
N PRO A 314 -20.98 -5.84 -3.47
CA PRO A 314 -21.71 -4.69 -2.91
C PRO A 314 -22.10 -4.86 -1.45
N ALA A 315 -22.46 -6.08 -1.02
CA ALA A 315 -22.80 -6.35 0.38
C ALA A 315 -21.55 -6.28 1.28
N LEU A 316 -20.42 -6.84 0.84
CA LEU A 316 -19.14 -6.76 1.54
C LEU A 316 -18.68 -5.30 1.67
N VAL A 317 -18.69 -4.54 0.57
CA VAL A 317 -18.32 -3.11 0.58
C VAL A 317 -19.19 -2.32 1.54
N SER A 318 -20.51 -2.54 1.52
CA SER A 318 -21.45 -1.86 2.43
C SER A 318 -21.12 -2.16 3.89
N SER A 319 -20.75 -3.41 4.21
CA SER A 319 -20.34 -3.81 5.55
C SER A 319 -19.06 -3.09 5.99
N VAL A 320 -18.03 -3.07 5.13
CA VAL A 320 -16.76 -2.39 5.41
C VAL A 320 -16.93 -0.88 5.54
N VAL A 321 -17.73 -0.26 4.68
CA VAL A 321 -18.05 1.18 4.74
C VAL A 321 -18.77 1.54 6.04
N ALA A 322 -19.67 0.67 6.53
CA ALA A 322 -20.37 0.84 7.80
C ALA A 322 -19.48 0.58 9.04
N GLY A 323 -18.21 0.23 8.85
CA GLY A 323 -17.26 -0.05 9.94
C GLY A 323 -17.47 -1.39 10.62
N ARG A 324 -18.23 -2.31 10.03
CA ARG A 324 -18.36 -3.69 10.48
C ARG A 324 -17.12 -4.44 9.99
N SER A 325 -16.46 -5.17 10.89
CA SER A 325 -15.30 -5.98 10.53
C SER A 325 -15.70 -7.02 9.49
N ALA A 326 -14.94 -7.16 8.41
CA ALA A 326 -15.08 -8.26 7.44
C ALA A 326 -14.75 -9.57 8.13
N GLY A 327 -14.56 -9.87 9.25
CA GLY A 327 -14.28 -11.11 9.99
C GLY A 327 -15.41 -11.59 10.89
N GLN A 328 -16.61 -10.97 10.88
CA GLN A 328 -17.76 -11.45 11.65
C GLN A 328 -18.91 -11.84 10.72
N GLY A 329 -18.81 -13.06 10.19
CA GLY A 329 -19.97 -13.83 9.77
C GLY A 329 -20.53 -13.57 8.38
N VAL A 330 -19.83 -14.08 7.36
CA VAL A 330 -20.51 -14.78 6.27
C VAL A 330 -19.93 -16.19 6.26
N ASN A 331 -20.73 -17.15 6.67
CA ASN A 331 -20.37 -18.56 6.60
C ASN A 331 -19.92 -18.91 5.18
N GLY A 332 -18.64 -19.25 5.04
CA GLY A 332 -18.06 -19.70 3.79
C GLY A 332 -18.79 -20.96 3.31
N GLN A 333 -19.58 -20.81 2.27
CA GLN A 333 -19.84 -21.92 1.37
C GLN A 333 -18.93 -21.72 0.16
N ASN A 334 -17.92 -22.58 0.07
CA ASN A 334 -17.13 -22.78 -1.12
C ASN A 334 -18.07 -22.99 -2.31
N LEU A 335 -18.14 -22.00 -3.21
CA LEU A 335 -18.74 -22.18 -4.52
C LEU A 335 -17.62 -22.21 -5.56
N THR A 336 -17.01 -23.39 -5.71
CA THR A 336 -16.37 -23.78 -6.95
C THR A 336 -17.49 -24.16 -7.90
N GLY A 337 -17.82 -23.31 -8.84
CA GLY A 337 -18.65 -23.62 -10.00
C GLY A 337 -17.83 -23.44 -11.28
N PRO A 338 -18.20 -24.16 -12.37
CA PRO A 338 -17.37 -24.47 -13.52
C PRO A 338 -16.84 -23.29 -14.33
#